data_9a11c0135a872738b794d0c0c3da1600
#
_entry.id   9a11c0135a872738b794d0c0c3da1600
#
_cell.length_a   1.000
_cell.length_b   1.000
_cell.length_c   1.000
_cell.angle_alpha   90.00
_cell.angle_beta   90.00
_cell.angle_gamma   90.00
#
_symmetry.space_group_name_H-M   'P 1'
#
loop_
_entity.id
_entity.type
_entity.pdbx_description
1 polymer ?
#
loop_
_entity_poly.entity_id
_entity_poly.type
_entity_poly.pdbx_seq_one_letter_code
_entity_poly.pdbx_strand_id
1 'polypeptide(L)'
;MPDFRPGPHQLADNVVICLEMESPLEKYIEIHSSFRNEALDWLERQTNIRTNYPRMLSGRTQGAFLYMLAKMLSPRNVLEIGTFTGYSAICMALGLPENGHIDTLEINDEMEDLIMEGFTRAGVEDKISLHIGDAKEYLREQDGKTVYDLVFIDANKREYADYYELALAVTRSGGFILADDVLWDGKVFAEHVPEDKQTAGIVRFNELAANDPRVETVIIPVRHGLGIIRKK
;
A
#
# COMPACT_ATOMS: atom_id res chain seq x y z
N MET A 1 -40.42 -48.87 6.34
CA MET A 1 -39.76 -47.57 6.28
C MET A 1 -38.97 -47.52 5.01
N PRO A 2 -39.33 -46.67 4.00
CA PRO A 2 -38.61 -46.63 2.74
C PRO A 2 -37.36 -45.73 2.86
N ASP A 3 -36.30 -46.29 2.33
CA ASP A 3 -34.96 -45.77 2.19
C ASP A 3 -34.96 -44.61 1.18
N PHE A 4 -34.73 -43.38 1.65
CA PHE A 4 -34.69 -42.16 0.83
C PHE A 4 -33.24 -41.89 0.48
N ARG A 5 -32.77 -42.35 -0.69
CA ARG A 5 -31.50 -41.93 -1.29
C ARG A 5 -31.78 -40.74 -2.21
N PRO A 6 -31.23 -39.56 -1.99
CA PRO A 6 -31.31 -38.48 -2.95
C PRO A 6 -30.42 -38.77 -4.18
N GLY A 7 -31.00 -38.56 -5.38
CA GLY A 7 -30.32 -38.72 -6.65
C GLY A 7 -29.33 -37.61 -6.96
N PRO A 8 -28.45 -37.80 -8.01
CA PRO A 8 -27.29 -36.93 -8.26
C PRO A 8 -27.60 -35.76 -9.21
N HIS A 9 -28.62 -34.95 -8.91
CA HIS A 9 -28.95 -33.74 -9.68
C HIS A 9 -29.49 -32.65 -8.76
N GLN A 10 -28.57 -31.98 -7.99
CA GLN A 10 -28.79 -30.64 -7.43
C GLN A 10 -27.48 -30.13 -6.81
N LEU A 11 -26.43 -29.99 -7.66
CA LEU A 11 -25.21 -29.26 -7.36
C LEU A 11 -24.96 -28.26 -8.52
N ALA A 12 -25.89 -27.35 -8.70
CA ALA A 12 -25.67 -26.17 -9.53
C ALA A 12 -26.32 -25.00 -8.76
N ASP A 13 -25.58 -23.89 -8.68
CA ASP A 13 -26.02 -22.58 -8.21
C ASP A 13 -25.95 -22.30 -6.69
N ASN A 14 -24.85 -22.65 -6.04
CA ASN A 14 -24.36 -21.85 -4.94
C ASN A 14 -23.06 -21.16 -5.36
N VAL A 15 -23.19 -20.08 -6.10
CA VAL A 15 -22.20 -19.00 -6.10
C VAL A 15 -22.26 -18.41 -4.69
N VAL A 16 -21.46 -18.97 -3.80
CA VAL A 16 -21.16 -18.35 -2.53
C VAL A 16 -20.35 -17.11 -2.90
N ILE A 17 -21.02 -15.96 -3.01
CA ILE A 17 -20.37 -14.67 -2.86
C ILE A 17 -19.87 -14.71 -1.41
N CYS A 18 -18.61 -15.11 -1.23
CA CYS A 18 -17.86 -14.84 -0.02
C CYS A 18 -17.68 -13.31 0.03
N LEU A 19 -18.69 -12.63 0.55
CA LEU A 19 -18.49 -11.37 1.25
C LEU A 19 -17.57 -11.78 2.41
N GLU A 20 -16.27 -11.47 2.30
CA GLU A 20 -15.37 -11.54 3.43
C GLU A 20 -15.99 -10.63 4.48
N MET A 21 -16.63 -11.22 5.48
CA MET A 21 -17.14 -10.49 6.63
C MET A 21 -15.91 -9.99 7.37
N GLU A 22 -15.79 -8.66 7.51
CA GLU A 22 -14.77 -8.04 8.36
C GLU A 22 -14.64 -8.83 9.67
N SER A 23 -13.40 -9.14 10.04
CA SER A 23 -13.18 -9.85 11.29
C SER A 23 -13.70 -9.00 12.46
N PRO A 24 -14.15 -9.61 13.58
CA PRO A 24 -14.56 -8.84 14.76
C PRO A 24 -13.48 -7.87 15.25
N LEU A 25 -12.21 -8.21 15.02
CA LEU A 25 -11.06 -7.35 15.35
C LEU A 25 -11.02 -6.12 14.45
N GLU A 26 -11.13 -6.29 13.13
CA GLU A 26 -11.12 -5.17 12.17
C GLU A 26 -12.26 -4.20 12.43
N LYS A 27 -13.47 -4.73 12.65
CA LYS A 27 -14.63 -3.91 13.01
C LYS A 27 -14.42 -3.16 14.33
N TYR A 28 -13.82 -3.79 15.33
CA TYR A 28 -13.51 -3.13 16.62
C TYR A 28 -12.51 -2.00 16.42
N ILE A 29 -11.44 -2.24 15.66
CA ILE A 29 -10.43 -1.23 15.34
C ILE A 29 -11.08 -0.07 14.58
N GLU A 30 -11.92 -0.35 13.59
CA GLU A 30 -12.57 0.68 12.79
C GLU A 30 -13.46 1.60 13.63
N ILE A 31 -14.33 1.05 14.48
CA ILE A 31 -15.23 1.87 15.30
C ILE A 31 -14.53 2.65 16.41
N HIS A 32 -13.30 2.25 16.79
CA HIS A 32 -12.48 2.93 17.79
C HIS A 32 -11.39 3.82 17.18
N SER A 33 -11.31 3.92 15.85
CA SER A 33 -10.41 4.81 15.14
C SER A 33 -11.17 6.05 14.66
N SER A 34 -10.61 7.25 14.88
CA SER A 34 -11.33 8.51 14.64
C SER A 34 -11.10 9.10 13.24
N PHE A 35 -10.08 8.63 12.49
CA PHE A 35 -9.79 9.17 11.17
C PHE A 35 -10.90 8.82 10.18
N ARG A 36 -11.56 9.84 9.66
CA ARG A 36 -12.63 9.74 8.66
C ARG A 36 -12.46 10.86 7.64
N ASN A 37 -12.74 10.56 6.37
CA ASN A 37 -12.72 11.55 5.30
C ASN A 37 -13.69 11.10 4.19
N GLU A 38 -14.64 11.97 3.83
CA GLU A 38 -15.69 11.67 2.85
C GLU A 38 -15.13 11.41 1.45
N ALA A 39 -14.00 12.05 1.09
CA ALA A 39 -13.34 11.79 -0.18
C ALA A 39 -12.75 10.37 -0.24
N LEU A 40 -12.22 9.86 0.87
CA LEU A 40 -11.73 8.47 0.96
C LEU A 40 -12.89 7.46 0.88
N ASP A 41 -14.02 7.72 1.52
CA ASP A 41 -15.22 6.87 1.41
C ASP A 41 -15.75 6.85 -0.03
N TRP A 42 -15.74 8.00 -0.70
CA TRP A 42 -16.09 8.10 -2.12
C TRP A 42 -15.09 7.33 -2.99
N LEU A 43 -13.79 7.50 -2.76
CA LEU A 43 -12.73 6.85 -3.53
C LEU A 43 -12.77 5.32 -3.38
N GLU A 44 -12.97 4.81 -2.17
CA GLU A 44 -13.17 3.38 -1.91
C GLU A 44 -14.34 2.83 -2.75
N ARG A 45 -15.48 3.54 -2.76
CA ARG A 45 -16.63 3.16 -3.58
C ARG A 45 -16.30 3.19 -5.08
N GLN A 46 -15.60 4.22 -5.57
CA GLN A 46 -15.24 4.31 -6.99
C GLN A 46 -14.23 3.22 -7.37
N THR A 47 -13.26 2.92 -6.52
CA THR A 47 -12.31 1.83 -6.72
C THR A 47 -13.03 0.50 -6.89
N ASN A 48 -14.04 0.22 -6.04
CA ASN A 48 -14.86 -1.00 -6.16
C ASN A 48 -15.69 -1.07 -7.46
N ILE A 49 -16.10 0.07 -8.00
CA ILE A 49 -16.94 0.12 -9.21
C ILE A 49 -16.10 0.13 -10.49
N ARG A 50 -14.95 0.83 -10.49
CA ARG A 50 -14.20 1.20 -11.69
C ARG A 50 -12.92 0.40 -11.89
N THR A 51 -12.51 -0.45 -10.92
CA THR A 51 -11.28 -1.24 -11.03
C THR A 51 -11.54 -2.74 -10.93
N ASN A 52 -10.64 -3.53 -11.54
CA ASN A 52 -10.73 -5.01 -11.51
C ASN A 52 -10.19 -5.62 -10.21
N TYR A 53 -9.42 -4.88 -9.43
CA TYR A 53 -8.73 -5.36 -8.24
C TYR A 53 -8.94 -4.45 -7.02
N PRO A 54 -10.19 -4.22 -6.57
CA PRO A 54 -10.48 -3.28 -5.49
C PRO A 54 -9.81 -3.66 -4.15
N ARG A 55 -9.43 -4.92 -3.98
CA ARG A 55 -8.70 -5.41 -2.78
C ARG A 55 -7.29 -4.86 -2.63
N MET A 56 -6.73 -4.26 -3.69
CA MET A 56 -5.43 -3.57 -3.64
C MET A 56 -5.47 -2.27 -2.83
N LEU A 57 -6.67 -1.76 -2.53
CA LEU A 57 -6.83 -0.55 -1.74
C LEU A 57 -6.28 -0.75 -0.32
N SER A 58 -5.50 0.21 0.19
CA SER A 58 -4.90 0.14 1.53
C SER A 58 -5.93 -0.02 2.67
N GLY A 59 -7.15 0.52 2.48
CA GLY A 59 -8.22 0.42 3.46
C GLY A 59 -8.07 1.36 4.66
N ARG A 60 -9.11 1.42 5.49
CA ARG A 60 -9.27 2.46 6.53
C ARG A 60 -8.22 2.40 7.63
N THR A 61 -7.91 1.21 8.14
CA THR A 61 -6.96 1.05 9.25
C THR A 61 -5.55 1.47 8.83
N GLN A 62 -5.09 1.00 7.67
CA GLN A 62 -3.77 1.37 7.15
C GLN A 62 -3.72 2.83 6.73
N GLY A 63 -4.79 3.35 6.09
CA GLY A 63 -4.87 4.76 5.76
C GLY A 63 -4.80 5.67 6.99
N ALA A 64 -5.52 5.32 8.06
CA ALA A 64 -5.43 6.02 9.34
C ALA A 64 -4.02 5.97 9.95
N PHE A 65 -3.35 4.82 9.82
CA PHE A 65 -1.96 4.66 10.28
C PHE A 65 -1.01 5.55 9.48
N LEU A 66 -1.10 5.55 8.14
CA LEU A 66 -0.28 6.40 7.27
C LEU A 66 -0.49 7.90 7.55
N TYR A 67 -1.75 8.31 7.74
CA TYR A 67 -2.09 9.68 8.17
C TYR A 67 -1.42 10.06 9.49
N MET A 68 -1.54 9.21 10.51
CA MET A 68 -0.94 9.47 11.83
C MET A 68 0.58 9.46 11.76
N LEU A 69 1.17 8.57 10.96
CA LEU A 69 2.62 8.50 10.77
C LEU A 69 3.16 9.75 10.08
N ALA A 70 2.46 10.24 9.04
CA ALA A 70 2.80 11.51 8.40
C ALA A 70 2.75 12.68 9.40
N LYS A 71 1.75 12.72 10.29
CA LYS A 71 1.71 13.73 11.37
C LYS A 71 2.86 13.62 12.37
N MET A 72 3.22 12.40 12.75
CA MET A 72 4.31 12.14 13.72
C MET A 72 5.68 12.50 13.15
N LEU A 73 5.94 12.14 11.89
CA LEU A 73 7.21 12.38 11.22
C LEU A 73 7.34 13.79 10.67
N SER A 74 6.21 14.43 10.35
CA SER A 74 6.13 15.75 9.69
C SER A 74 7.07 15.87 8.49
N PRO A 75 7.06 14.92 7.53
CA PRO A 75 7.97 14.92 6.39
C PRO A 75 7.63 16.06 5.45
N ARG A 76 8.66 16.66 4.83
CA ARG A 76 8.48 17.70 3.80
C ARG A 76 8.39 17.09 2.40
N ASN A 77 9.22 16.09 2.14
CA ASN A 77 9.27 15.42 0.85
C ASN A 77 8.92 13.94 1.05
N VAL A 78 7.85 13.50 0.44
CA VAL A 78 7.39 12.11 0.46
C VAL A 78 7.41 11.56 -0.95
N LEU A 79 7.84 10.33 -1.12
CA LEU A 79 7.73 9.57 -2.36
C LEU A 79 6.81 8.38 -2.13
N GLU A 80 5.90 8.13 -3.05
CA GLU A 80 5.11 6.91 -3.10
C GLU A 80 5.38 6.16 -4.41
N ILE A 81 5.66 4.87 -4.30
CA ILE A 81 5.87 3.96 -5.44
C ILE A 81 4.68 3.01 -5.51
N GLY A 82 3.76 3.26 -6.45
CA GLY A 82 2.47 2.59 -6.58
C GLY A 82 1.34 3.43 -6.00
N THR A 83 0.69 4.22 -6.87
CA THR A 83 -0.44 5.09 -6.49
C THR A 83 -1.76 4.32 -6.47
N PHE A 84 -1.95 3.40 -7.41
CA PHE A 84 -3.20 2.72 -7.72
C PHE A 84 -4.34 3.73 -7.95
N THR A 85 -5.23 3.95 -6.96
CA THR A 85 -6.30 4.96 -7.05
C THR A 85 -6.07 6.19 -6.19
N GLY A 86 -4.92 6.28 -5.50
CA GLY A 86 -4.50 7.46 -4.73
C GLY A 86 -4.91 7.45 -3.25
N TYR A 87 -5.41 6.34 -2.73
CA TYR A 87 -5.93 6.29 -1.35
C TYR A 87 -4.85 6.56 -0.30
N SER A 88 -3.71 5.88 -0.38
CA SER A 88 -2.56 6.06 0.51
C SER A 88 -1.94 7.46 0.37
N ALA A 89 -1.78 7.95 -0.86
CA ALA A 89 -1.32 9.31 -1.15
C ALA A 89 -2.19 10.36 -0.45
N ILE A 90 -3.53 10.27 -0.58
CA ILE A 90 -4.46 11.16 0.10
C ILE A 90 -4.30 11.08 1.63
N CYS A 91 -4.24 9.85 2.18
CA CYS A 91 -4.07 9.66 3.62
C CYS A 91 -2.79 10.33 4.14
N MET A 92 -1.66 10.14 3.45
CA MET A 92 -0.41 10.79 3.81
C MET A 92 -0.49 12.32 3.64
N ALA A 93 -1.03 12.81 2.52
CA ALA A 93 -1.14 14.25 2.24
C ALA A 93 -1.96 15.02 3.28
N LEU A 94 -3.05 14.41 3.78
CA LEU A 94 -3.87 14.98 4.86
C LEU A 94 -3.10 15.06 6.19
N GLY A 95 -2.05 14.24 6.37
CA GLY A 95 -1.18 14.22 7.52
C GLY A 95 0.03 15.15 7.42
N LEU A 96 0.39 15.61 6.22
CA LEU A 96 1.58 16.42 5.99
C LEU A 96 1.49 17.83 6.63
N PRO A 97 2.65 18.42 6.98
CA PRO A 97 2.73 19.84 7.31
C PRO A 97 2.32 20.71 6.10
N GLU A 98 2.10 22.00 6.32
CA GLU A 98 1.65 22.94 5.29
C GLU A 98 2.58 22.97 4.06
N ASN A 99 3.89 22.85 4.29
CA ASN A 99 4.93 22.85 3.27
C ASN A 99 5.38 21.44 2.87
N GLY A 100 4.58 20.41 3.18
CA GLY A 100 4.85 19.05 2.79
C GLY A 100 4.32 18.74 1.39
N HIS A 101 5.03 17.88 0.66
CA HIS A 101 4.70 17.47 -0.70
C HIS A 101 4.92 15.98 -0.92
N ILE A 102 4.12 15.38 -1.80
CA ILE A 102 4.21 13.98 -2.20
C ILE A 102 4.44 13.91 -3.71
N ASP A 103 5.47 13.20 -4.14
CA ASP A 103 5.57 12.65 -5.48
C ASP A 103 5.02 11.23 -5.44
N THR A 104 3.99 10.91 -6.24
CA THR A 104 3.41 9.57 -6.34
C THR A 104 3.50 9.02 -7.75
N LEU A 105 3.90 7.75 -7.88
CA LEU A 105 4.25 7.13 -9.15
C LEU A 105 3.26 6.02 -9.49
N GLU A 106 2.63 6.10 -10.67
CA GLU A 106 1.70 5.10 -11.18
C GLU A 106 2.10 4.66 -12.59
N ILE A 107 2.14 3.35 -12.82
CA ILE A 107 2.48 2.81 -14.14
C ILE A 107 1.28 2.72 -15.07
N ASN A 108 0.07 2.61 -14.51
CA ASN A 108 -1.17 2.46 -15.26
C ASN A 108 -1.84 3.82 -15.49
N ASP A 109 -1.70 4.36 -16.70
CA ASP A 109 -2.28 5.64 -17.11
C ASP A 109 -3.83 5.66 -17.11
N GLU A 110 -4.49 4.49 -17.19
CA GLU A 110 -5.95 4.40 -17.09
C GLU A 110 -6.49 4.85 -15.71
N MET A 111 -5.64 4.92 -14.69
CA MET A 111 -6.03 5.33 -13.34
C MET A 111 -5.97 6.86 -13.15
N GLU A 112 -5.33 7.61 -14.02
CA GLU A 112 -5.05 9.04 -13.87
C GLU A 112 -6.29 9.86 -13.54
N ASP A 113 -7.36 9.71 -14.31
CA ASP A 113 -8.62 10.45 -14.10
C ASP A 113 -9.22 10.19 -12.71
N LEU A 114 -9.21 8.93 -12.25
CA LEU A 114 -9.76 8.57 -10.95
C LEU A 114 -8.89 9.11 -9.80
N ILE A 115 -7.57 9.02 -9.95
CA ILE A 115 -6.60 9.54 -9.00
C ILE A 115 -6.78 11.05 -8.83
N MET A 116 -6.79 11.80 -9.93
CA MET A 116 -6.93 13.26 -9.91
C MET A 116 -8.28 13.72 -9.35
N GLU A 117 -9.37 13.00 -9.68
CA GLU A 117 -10.69 13.26 -9.08
C GLU A 117 -10.65 13.04 -7.55
N GLY A 118 -9.96 11.98 -7.09
CA GLY A 118 -9.76 11.70 -5.66
C GLY A 118 -9.00 12.81 -4.95
N PHE A 119 -7.89 13.28 -5.53
CA PHE A 119 -7.07 14.36 -4.96
C PHE A 119 -7.85 15.67 -4.82
N THR A 120 -8.58 16.05 -5.87
CA THR A 120 -9.42 17.25 -5.88
C THR A 120 -10.53 17.17 -4.82
N ARG A 121 -11.21 16.02 -4.71
CA ARG A 121 -12.26 15.82 -3.70
C ARG A 121 -11.73 15.87 -2.27
N ALA A 122 -10.51 15.41 -2.06
CA ALA A 122 -9.84 15.46 -0.76
C ALA A 122 -9.24 16.83 -0.45
N GLY A 123 -9.16 17.75 -1.42
CA GLY A 123 -8.53 19.06 -1.30
C GLY A 123 -7.04 18.97 -1.03
N VAL A 124 -6.36 18.04 -1.70
CA VAL A 124 -4.91 17.79 -1.53
C VAL A 124 -4.13 17.86 -2.85
N GLU A 125 -4.77 18.26 -3.94
CA GLU A 125 -4.16 18.35 -5.27
C GLU A 125 -2.92 19.24 -5.30
N ASP A 126 -2.87 20.30 -4.50
CA ASP A 126 -1.71 21.20 -4.39
C ASP A 126 -0.52 20.56 -3.64
N LYS A 127 -0.75 19.46 -2.94
CA LYS A 127 0.26 18.75 -2.15
C LYS A 127 0.81 17.50 -2.82
N ILE A 128 0.22 17.07 -3.94
CA ILE A 128 0.57 15.80 -4.58
C ILE A 128 0.88 16.03 -6.06
N SER A 129 2.06 15.57 -6.49
CA SER A 129 2.39 15.44 -7.90
C SER A 129 2.26 13.98 -8.34
N LEU A 130 1.34 13.72 -9.27
CA LEU A 130 1.21 12.41 -9.90
C LEU A 130 2.15 12.32 -11.10
N HIS A 131 2.93 11.24 -11.14
CA HIS A 131 3.81 10.92 -12.25
C HIS A 131 3.41 9.57 -12.86
N ILE A 132 2.97 9.58 -14.11
CA ILE A 132 2.61 8.37 -14.84
C ILE A 132 3.86 7.82 -15.52
N GLY A 133 4.23 6.57 -15.24
CA GLY A 133 5.40 5.90 -15.80
C GLY A 133 6.06 4.87 -14.90
N ASP A 134 7.20 4.33 -15.36
CA ASP A 134 7.99 3.36 -14.60
C ASP A 134 8.73 4.06 -13.45
N ALA A 135 8.43 3.62 -12.22
CA ALA A 135 9.03 4.17 -11.01
C ALA A 135 10.56 4.04 -10.97
N LYS A 136 11.11 3.00 -11.57
CA LYS A 136 12.57 2.79 -11.61
C LYS A 136 13.25 3.78 -12.55
N GLU A 137 12.59 4.16 -13.65
CA GLU A 137 13.08 5.19 -14.55
C GLU A 137 13.06 6.56 -13.86
N TYR A 138 11.92 6.91 -13.26
CA TYR A 138 11.79 8.14 -12.47
C TYR A 138 12.88 8.25 -11.38
N LEU A 139 13.06 7.19 -10.58
CA LEU A 139 14.03 7.18 -9.48
C LEU A 139 15.48 7.31 -9.95
N ARG A 140 15.85 6.69 -11.08
CA ARG A 140 17.19 6.86 -11.67
C ARG A 140 17.44 8.29 -12.12
N GLU A 141 16.40 8.97 -12.64
CA GLU A 141 16.50 10.37 -13.05
C GLU A 141 16.59 11.35 -11.86
N GLN A 142 16.07 10.94 -10.68
CA GLN A 142 16.14 11.73 -9.45
C GLN A 142 17.47 11.63 -8.72
N ASP A 143 18.38 10.75 -9.13
CA ASP A 143 19.66 10.53 -8.47
C ASP A 143 20.40 11.85 -8.18
N GLY A 144 20.51 12.17 -6.87
CA GLY A 144 21.11 13.40 -6.36
C GLY A 144 20.32 14.70 -6.56
N LYS A 145 19.10 14.67 -7.13
CA LYS A 145 18.28 15.87 -7.38
C LYS A 145 17.29 16.12 -6.24
N THR A 146 16.54 15.11 -5.84
CA THR A 146 15.55 15.20 -4.78
C THR A 146 15.88 14.20 -3.68
N VAL A 147 15.70 14.62 -2.43
CA VAL A 147 15.94 13.79 -1.26
C VAL A 147 14.65 13.74 -0.44
N TYR A 148 14.19 12.51 -0.16
CA TYR A 148 12.93 12.27 0.51
C TYR A 148 13.13 11.98 2.02
N ASP A 149 12.21 12.50 2.83
CA ASP A 149 12.11 12.22 4.26
C ASP A 149 11.45 10.87 4.54
N LEU A 150 10.48 10.53 3.68
CA LEU A 150 9.66 9.33 3.74
C LEU A 150 9.44 8.77 2.34
N VAL A 151 9.65 7.48 2.18
CA VAL A 151 9.30 6.73 0.97
C VAL A 151 8.29 5.65 1.33
N PHE A 152 7.22 5.50 0.57
CA PHE A 152 6.25 4.41 0.69
C PHE A 152 6.28 3.53 -0.56
N ILE A 153 6.52 2.23 -0.38
CA ILE A 153 6.60 1.24 -1.46
C ILE A 153 5.37 0.34 -1.38
N ASP A 154 4.48 0.45 -2.35
CA ASP A 154 3.31 -0.42 -2.53
C ASP A 154 3.04 -0.68 -4.02
N ALA A 155 3.98 -1.30 -4.68
CA ALA A 155 3.94 -1.58 -6.12
C ALA A 155 4.11 -3.08 -6.42
N ASN A 156 4.69 -3.42 -7.58
CA ASN A 156 4.90 -4.80 -8.02
C ASN A 156 5.84 -5.55 -7.08
N LYS A 157 5.32 -6.53 -6.36
CA LYS A 157 6.03 -7.31 -5.33
C LYS A 157 7.27 -8.05 -5.84
N ARG A 158 7.32 -8.37 -7.15
CA ARG A 158 8.50 -9.00 -7.77
C ARG A 158 9.73 -8.09 -7.78
N GLU A 159 9.53 -6.80 -7.72
CA GLU A 159 10.56 -5.76 -7.90
C GLU A 159 10.90 -5.03 -6.60
N TYR A 160 10.39 -5.50 -5.44
CA TYR A 160 10.59 -4.83 -4.15
C TYR A 160 12.05 -4.63 -3.78
N ALA A 161 12.93 -5.60 -4.08
CA ALA A 161 14.36 -5.44 -3.84
C ALA A 161 14.98 -4.33 -4.69
N ASP A 162 14.52 -4.16 -5.93
CA ASP A 162 15.00 -3.10 -6.82
C ASP A 162 14.47 -1.72 -6.37
N TYR A 163 13.17 -1.64 -6.01
CA TYR A 163 12.59 -0.42 -5.43
C TYR A 163 13.29 -0.03 -4.13
N TYR A 164 13.65 -0.99 -3.29
CA TYR A 164 14.34 -0.72 -2.03
C TYR A 164 15.69 -0.04 -2.24
N GLU A 165 16.53 -0.56 -3.13
CA GLU A 165 17.84 0.04 -3.39
C GLU A 165 17.72 1.46 -3.97
N LEU A 166 16.79 1.66 -4.90
CA LEU A 166 16.54 2.98 -5.49
C LEU A 166 15.94 3.95 -4.45
N ALA A 167 14.98 3.49 -3.65
CA ALA A 167 14.40 4.28 -2.56
C ALA A 167 15.45 4.66 -1.53
N LEU A 168 16.33 3.72 -1.16
CA LEU A 168 17.41 3.99 -0.22
C LEU A 168 18.40 5.05 -0.74
N ALA A 169 18.68 5.07 -2.05
CA ALA A 169 19.53 6.08 -2.66
C ALA A 169 18.96 7.49 -2.50
N VAL A 170 17.65 7.67 -2.69
CA VAL A 170 16.96 8.97 -2.62
C VAL A 170 16.44 9.34 -1.22
N THR A 171 16.47 8.44 -0.25
CA THR A 171 16.08 8.72 1.14
C THR A 171 17.23 9.39 1.88
N ARG A 172 16.95 10.47 2.63
CA ARG A 172 17.98 11.11 3.48
C ARG A 172 18.45 10.22 4.63
N SER A 173 19.61 10.52 5.19
CA SER A 173 20.02 9.91 6.47
C SER A 173 19.00 10.29 7.58
N GLY A 174 18.60 9.31 8.38
CA GLY A 174 17.53 9.43 9.37
C GLY A 174 16.11 9.42 8.78
N GLY A 175 15.94 9.36 7.45
CA GLY A 175 14.65 9.20 6.78
C GLY A 175 14.12 7.78 6.86
N PHE A 176 12.87 7.60 6.43
CA PHE A 176 12.16 6.33 6.54
C PHE A 176 11.69 5.80 5.19
N ILE A 177 11.72 4.49 5.05
CA ILE A 177 11.09 3.74 3.97
C ILE A 177 10.04 2.84 4.62
N LEU A 178 8.80 2.92 4.13
CA LEU A 178 7.72 2.00 4.45
C LEU A 178 7.54 1.04 3.28
N ALA A 179 7.33 -0.23 3.54
CA ALA A 179 7.05 -1.23 2.50
C ALA A 179 5.79 -2.01 2.89
N ASP A 180 4.79 -1.98 2.01
CA ASP A 180 3.51 -2.66 2.26
C ASP A 180 3.55 -4.13 1.86
N ASP A 181 2.62 -4.91 2.42
CA ASP A 181 2.42 -6.35 2.13
C ASP A 181 3.65 -7.25 2.40
N VAL A 182 4.54 -6.87 3.30
CA VAL A 182 5.79 -7.62 3.54
C VAL A 182 5.60 -8.97 4.23
N LEU A 183 4.42 -9.26 4.80
CA LEU A 183 4.04 -10.58 5.30
C LEU A 183 3.25 -11.41 4.27
N TRP A 184 2.76 -10.78 3.19
CA TRP A 184 2.18 -11.41 2.00
C TRP A 184 1.18 -12.54 2.31
N ASP A 185 0.10 -12.23 3.06
CA ASP A 185 -0.91 -13.21 3.52
C ASP A 185 -0.32 -14.41 4.28
N GLY A 186 0.81 -14.21 4.97
CA GLY A 186 1.50 -15.28 5.68
C GLY A 186 2.32 -16.23 4.80
N LYS A 187 2.35 -16.02 3.49
CA LYS A 187 3.07 -16.88 2.55
C LYS A 187 4.58 -16.90 2.79
N VAL A 188 5.15 -15.77 3.23
CA VAL A 188 6.61 -15.64 3.46
C VAL A 188 7.14 -16.47 4.64
N PHE A 189 6.25 -16.90 5.55
CA PHE A 189 6.59 -17.75 6.70
C PHE A 189 5.76 -19.03 6.78
N ALA A 190 5.11 -19.41 5.67
CA ALA A 190 4.41 -20.68 5.57
C ALA A 190 5.38 -21.85 5.69
N GLU A 191 4.92 -23.02 6.18
CA GLU A 191 5.73 -24.25 6.27
C GLU A 191 6.32 -24.63 4.90
N HIS A 192 5.53 -24.39 3.83
CA HIS A 192 5.98 -24.49 2.42
C HIS A 192 5.77 -23.15 1.75
N VAL A 193 6.84 -22.36 1.67
CA VAL A 193 6.81 -21.05 1.00
C VAL A 193 6.52 -21.25 -0.49
N PRO A 194 5.47 -20.61 -1.07
CA PRO A 194 5.18 -20.74 -2.49
C PRO A 194 6.32 -20.25 -3.38
N GLU A 195 6.58 -20.97 -4.49
CA GLU A 195 7.64 -20.63 -5.46
C GLU A 195 7.19 -19.58 -6.50
N ASP A 196 6.06 -18.89 -6.29
CA ASP A 196 5.65 -17.83 -7.19
C ASP A 196 6.56 -16.60 -7.08
N LYS A 197 6.64 -15.86 -8.19
CA LYS A 197 7.58 -14.72 -8.32
C LYS A 197 7.29 -13.57 -7.34
N GLN A 198 6.05 -13.40 -6.92
CA GLN A 198 5.69 -12.32 -5.98
C GLN A 198 6.14 -12.68 -4.58
N THR A 199 5.84 -13.89 -4.11
CA THR A 199 6.31 -14.40 -2.83
C THR A 199 7.84 -14.39 -2.75
N ALA A 200 8.52 -14.88 -3.79
CA ALA A 200 9.98 -14.87 -3.87
C ALA A 200 10.56 -13.44 -3.81
N GLY A 201 9.89 -12.47 -4.45
CA GLY A 201 10.29 -11.07 -4.43
C GLY A 201 10.22 -10.46 -3.02
N ILE A 202 9.12 -10.72 -2.28
CA ILE A 202 8.95 -10.25 -0.90
C ILE A 202 9.94 -10.93 0.04
N VAL A 203 10.13 -12.25 -0.05
CA VAL A 203 11.13 -12.98 0.78
C VAL A 203 12.52 -12.36 0.57
N ARG A 204 12.93 -12.20 -0.71
CA ARG A 204 14.21 -11.57 -1.04
C ARG A 204 14.35 -10.15 -0.46
N PHE A 205 13.30 -9.34 -0.58
CA PHE A 205 13.28 -7.99 -0.02
C PHE A 205 13.43 -8.00 1.50
N ASN A 206 12.66 -8.84 2.21
CA ASN A 206 12.71 -8.94 3.66
C ASN A 206 14.11 -9.36 4.15
N GLU A 207 14.72 -10.35 3.50
CA GLU A 207 16.09 -10.79 3.81
C GLU A 207 17.12 -9.69 3.54
N LEU A 208 16.98 -8.98 2.42
CA LEU A 208 17.86 -7.87 2.06
C LEU A 208 17.80 -6.77 3.11
N ALA A 209 16.61 -6.28 3.44
CA ALA A 209 16.42 -5.20 4.41
C ALA A 209 16.87 -5.59 5.82
N ALA A 210 16.58 -6.83 6.25
CA ALA A 210 16.98 -7.32 7.58
C ALA A 210 18.50 -7.43 7.78
N ASN A 211 19.26 -7.68 6.71
CA ASN A 211 20.71 -7.85 6.76
C ASN A 211 21.50 -6.60 6.29
N ASP A 212 20.82 -5.51 5.95
CA ASP A 212 21.45 -4.30 5.45
C ASP A 212 22.03 -3.44 6.61
N PRO A 213 23.36 -3.27 6.72
CA PRO A 213 23.95 -2.47 7.78
C PRO A 213 23.65 -0.96 7.67
N ARG A 214 23.13 -0.50 6.53
CA ARG A 214 22.79 0.91 6.27
C ARG A 214 21.50 1.34 6.95
N VAL A 215 20.68 0.38 7.41
CA VAL A 215 19.35 0.66 7.95
C VAL A 215 19.10 0.02 9.31
N GLU A 216 18.00 0.39 9.93
CA GLU A 216 17.31 -0.27 11.02
C GLU A 216 15.93 -0.66 10.55
N THR A 217 15.44 -1.87 10.82
CA THR A 217 14.15 -2.34 10.30
C THR A 217 13.31 -3.02 11.37
N VAL A 218 11.99 -2.90 11.22
CA VAL A 218 10.98 -3.65 11.96
C VAL A 218 9.79 -3.93 11.07
N ILE A 219 9.18 -5.09 11.20
CA ILE A 219 7.90 -5.44 10.55
C ILE A 219 6.80 -5.37 11.60
N ILE A 220 5.72 -4.65 11.29
CA ILE A 220 4.50 -4.62 12.12
C ILE A 220 3.35 -5.34 11.39
N PRO A 221 2.52 -6.14 12.10
CA PRO A 221 1.47 -6.94 11.47
C PRO A 221 0.19 -6.11 11.25
N VAL A 222 0.29 -5.01 10.50
CA VAL A 222 -0.86 -4.25 10.01
C VAL A 222 -1.27 -4.81 8.67
N ARG A 223 -2.51 -5.28 8.52
CA ARG A 223 -3.00 -6.00 7.33
C ARG A 223 -2.05 -7.16 6.94
N HIS A 224 -1.45 -7.05 5.76
CA HIS A 224 -0.51 -8.04 5.21
C HIS A 224 0.96 -7.71 5.57
N GLY A 225 1.17 -6.93 6.62
CA GLY A 225 2.47 -6.56 7.16
C GLY A 225 3.06 -5.30 6.56
N LEU A 226 3.48 -4.39 7.41
CA LEU A 226 4.17 -3.16 7.04
C LEU A 226 5.61 -3.17 7.56
N GLY A 227 6.57 -3.14 6.65
CA GLY A 227 7.99 -2.94 6.96
C GLY A 227 8.26 -1.46 7.23
N ILE A 228 8.90 -1.14 8.35
CA ILE A 228 9.39 0.20 8.68
C ILE A 228 10.89 0.15 8.70
N ILE A 229 11.53 0.90 7.82
CA ILE A 229 12.97 0.89 7.60
C ILE A 229 13.48 2.32 7.76
N ARG A 230 14.46 2.51 8.64
CA ARG A 230 15.13 3.79 8.86
C ARG A 230 16.54 3.78 8.31
N LYS A 231 16.86 4.72 7.41
CA LYS A 231 18.23 4.93 6.94
C LYS A 231 19.09 5.55 8.05
N LYS A 232 20.26 4.98 8.33
CA LYS A 232 21.22 5.49 9.34
C LYS A 232 21.93 6.75 8.90
#